data_63baaed43e5f5db0a8d79d1e22fc7155
#
_entry.id   63baaed43e5f5db0a8d79d1e22fc7155
#
_cell.length_a   1.000
_cell.length_b   1.000
_cell.length_c   1.000
_cell.angle_alpha   90.00
_cell.angle_beta   90.00
_cell.angle_gamma   90.00
#
_symmetry.space_group_name_H-M   'P 1'
#
loop_
_entity.id
_entity.type
_entity.pdbx_description
1 polymer ?
#
loop_
_entity_poly.entity_id
_entity_poly.type
_entity_poly.pdbx_seq_one_letter_code
_entity_poly.pdbx_strand_id
1 'polypeptide(L)'
;MKRILFVFGLMMLTVSMASAQQKEASIAVLESEVHDFGDIDAKAGPVTHTFKIKNEGEVALVVTKVVASCGCTSPDWTKEPIASGKTGEIKVTFNPENRPGPFTKTVSVYSNGKTGSYVLTIKGNVTTN
;
A
#
# COMPACT_ATOMS: atom_id res chain seq x y z
N MET A 1 20.45 75.39 10.02
CA MET A 1 19.39 74.42 10.19
C MET A 1 19.87 73.06 9.67
N LYS A 2 20.16 72.18 10.52
CA LYS A 2 20.53 70.81 10.14
C LYS A 2 19.26 70.00 9.98
N ARG A 3 18.92 69.60 8.77
CA ARG A 3 17.84 68.64 8.50
C ARG A 3 18.39 67.23 8.67
N ILE A 4 17.98 66.60 9.74
CA ILE A 4 18.29 65.21 9.95
C ILE A 4 17.26 64.39 9.16
N LEU A 5 17.69 63.77 8.07
CA LEU A 5 16.90 62.82 7.33
C LEU A 5 16.99 61.46 8.05
N PHE A 6 15.95 61.14 8.79
CA PHE A 6 15.77 59.78 9.28
C PHE A 6 15.32 58.89 8.13
N VAL A 7 16.24 58.15 7.55
CA VAL A 7 15.91 57.07 6.66
C VAL A 7 15.49 55.88 7.55
N PHE A 8 14.18 55.75 7.74
CA PHE A 8 13.63 54.52 8.28
C PHE A 8 13.80 53.41 7.23
N GLY A 9 14.90 52.69 7.34
CA GLY A 9 15.05 51.42 6.64
C GLY A 9 14.04 50.42 7.18
N LEU A 10 12.93 50.27 6.48
CA LEU A 10 11.97 49.18 6.71
C LEU A 10 12.64 47.89 6.29
N MET A 11 13.30 47.22 7.24
CA MET A 11 13.86 45.89 7.05
C MET A 11 12.68 44.93 7.02
N MET A 12 12.17 44.66 5.82
CA MET A 12 11.23 43.57 5.61
C MET A 12 11.95 42.26 5.93
N LEU A 13 11.68 41.73 7.12
CA LEU A 13 12.04 40.38 7.49
C LEU A 13 11.15 39.48 6.67
N THR A 14 11.60 39.03 5.50
CA THR A 14 10.96 37.94 4.78
C THR A 14 11.20 36.66 5.59
N VAL A 15 10.23 36.33 6.43
CA VAL A 15 10.20 35.01 7.04
C VAL A 15 9.93 34.02 5.90
N SER A 16 10.99 33.45 5.37
CA SER A 16 10.88 32.26 4.53
C SER A 16 10.32 31.14 5.39
N MET A 17 9.01 30.93 5.32
CA MET A 17 8.42 29.71 5.79
C MET A 17 8.93 28.59 4.89
N ALA A 18 10.05 28.01 5.26
CA ALA A 18 10.46 26.71 4.71
C ALA A 18 9.38 25.73 5.13
N SER A 19 8.50 25.37 4.19
CA SER A 19 7.60 24.24 4.36
C SER A 19 8.48 23.01 4.54
N ALA A 20 8.63 22.57 5.78
CA ALA A 20 9.25 21.29 6.05
C ALA A 20 8.35 20.23 5.43
N GLN A 21 8.71 19.72 4.25
CA GLN A 21 8.04 18.56 3.66
C GLN A 21 8.29 17.40 4.60
N GLN A 22 7.21 16.90 5.23
CA GLN A 22 7.29 15.70 6.04
C GLN A 22 7.68 14.55 5.10
N LYS A 23 8.77 13.89 5.43
CA LYS A 23 9.17 12.67 4.76
C LYS A 23 8.22 11.56 5.17
N GLU A 24 7.61 10.91 4.20
CA GLU A 24 6.64 9.86 4.42
C GLU A 24 7.01 8.61 3.63
N ALA A 25 6.59 7.46 4.13
CA ALA A 25 6.54 6.23 3.35
C ALA A 25 5.32 6.29 2.42
N SER A 26 5.40 5.67 1.28
CA SER A 26 4.30 5.59 0.32
C SER A 26 4.30 4.23 -0.37
N ILE A 27 3.17 3.55 -0.31
CA ILE A 27 3.00 2.26 -0.96
C ILE A 27 2.45 2.44 -2.38
N ALA A 28 3.03 1.73 -3.33
CA ALA A 28 2.49 1.55 -4.67
C ALA A 28 2.45 0.07 -5.02
N VAL A 29 1.41 -0.35 -5.72
CA VAL A 29 1.31 -1.70 -6.27
C VAL A 29 1.84 -1.65 -7.70
N LEU A 30 2.85 -2.47 -7.99
CA LEU A 30 3.57 -2.42 -9.27
C LEU A 30 2.80 -3.01 -10.44
N GLU A 31 1.81 -3.83 -10.15
CA GLU A 31 0.96 -4.46 -11.16
C GLU A 31 -0.51 -4.03 -10.92
N SER A 32 -1.45 -4.91 -11.15
CA SER A 32 -2.85 -4.64 -10.83
C SER A 32 -3.14 -4.90 -9.35
N GLU A 33 -3.99 -4.06 -8.77
CA GLU A 33 -4.57 -4.25 -7.42
C GLU A 33 -5.58 -5.39 -7.38
N VAL A 34 -5.99 -5.88 -8.55
CA VAL A 34 -6.95 -6.95 -8.72
C VAL A 34 -6.30 -8.09 -9.48
N HIS A 35 -6.34 -9.29 -8.90
CA HIS A 35 -5.90 -10.50 -9.57
C HIS A 35 -7.08 -11.43 -9.82
N ASP A 36 -7.27 -11.83 -11.07
CA ASP A 36 -8.27 -12.80 -11.49
C ASP A 36 -7.59 -14.16 -11.72
N PHE A 37 -7.94 -15.13 -10.88
CA PHE A 37 -7.45 -16.49 -11.04
C PHE A 37 -8.11 -17.25 -12.20
N GLY A 38 -9.20 -16.71 -12.75
CA GLY A 38 -10.02 -17.44 -13.74
C GLY A 38 -10.76 -18.62 -13.11
N ASP A 39 -10.96 -19.67 -13.90
CA ASP A 39 -11.59 -20.90 -13.41
C ASP A 39 -10.61 -21.72 -12.60
N ILE A 40 -11.02 -22.11 -11.39
CA ILE A 40 -10.26 -22.93 -10.46
C ILE A 40 -11.06 -24.19 -10.14
N ASP A 41 -10.45 -25.36 -10.28
CA ASP A 41 -11.06 -26.61 -9.81
C ASP A 41 -11.11 -26.62 -8.26
N ALA A 42 -12.28 -26.89 -7.70
CA ALA A 42 -12.47 -26.98 -6.26
C ALA A 42 -11.54 -28.01 -5.59
N LYS A 43 -11.08 -28.99 -6.34
CA LYS A 43 -10.19 -30.06 -5.87
C LYS A 43 -8.70 -29.78 -6.10
N ALA A 44 -8.38 -28.68 -6.76
CA ALA A 44 -6.99 -28.34 -7.12
C ALA A 44 -6.13 -27.94 -5.90
N GLY A 45 -6.75 -27.67 -4.76
CA GLY A 45 -6.09 -27.15 -3.58
C GLY A 45 -5.95 -25.63 -3.60
N PRO A 46 -5.31 -25.05 -2.59
CA PRO A 46 -5.14 -23.60 -2.48
C PRO A 46 -4.37 -23.00 -3.66
N VAL A 47 -4.79 -21.81 -4.07
CA VAL A 47 -4.14 -21.01 -5.10
C VAL A 47 -3.55 -19.73 -4.50
N THR A 48 -2.40 -19.31 -4.99
CA THR A 48 -1.67 -18.18 -4.42
C THR A 48 -1.32 -17.16 -5.51
N HIS A 49 -1.50 -15.88 -5.18
CA HIS A 49 -0.98 -14.78 -5.97
C HIS A 49 -0.10 -13.88 -5.09
N THR A 50 1.01 -13.42 -5.65
CA THR A 50 1.92 -12.47 -5.00
C THR A 50 1.77 -11.10 -5.63
N PHE A 51 1.27 -10.14 -4.85
CA PHE A 51 1.26 -8.74 -5.24
C PHE A 51 2.60 -8.12 -4.88
N LYS A 52 3.26 -7.51 -5.86
CA LYS A 52 4.49 -6.76 -5.62
C LYS A 52 4.17 -5.32 -5.26
N ILE A 53 4.75 -4.86 -4.18
CA ILE A 53 4.63 -3.49 -3.70
C ILE A 53 5.98 -2.80 -3.74
N LYS A 54 5.96 -1.47 -3.86
CA LYS A 54 7.15 -0.63 -3.85
C LYS A 54 6.95 0.51 -2.87
N ASN A 55 8.00 0.85 -2.14
CA ASN A 55 8.02 2.07 -1.35
C ASN A 55 8.44 3.24 -2.24
N GLU A 56 7.49 4.07 -2.62
CA GLU A 56 7.72 5.30 -3.40
C GLU A 56 7.97 6.53 -2.51
N GLY A 57 7.93 6.36 -1.20
CA GLY A 57 8.20 7.42 -0.24
C GLY A 57 9.68 7.57 0.09
N GLU A 58 9.97 8.46 1.02
CA GLU A 58 11.34 8.82 1.41
C GLU A 58 11.82 8.10 2.67
N VAL A 59 10.92 7.57 3.50
CA VAL A 59 11.24 6.80 4.70
C VAL A 59 10.86 5.34 4.53
N ALA A 60 11.41 4.46 5.35
CA ALA A 60 11.12 3.03 5.28
C ALA A 60 9.62 2.74 5.44
N LEU A 61 9.10 1.89 4.57
CA LEU A 61 7.72 1.41 4.60
C LEU A 61 7.64 0.15 5.48
N VAL A 62 6.78 0.18 6.48
CA VAL A 62 6.51 -0.98 7.32
C VAL A 62 5.05 -1.39 7.14
N VAL A 63 4.83 -2.60 6.65
CA VAL A 63 3.51 -3.22 6.61
C VAL A 63 3.22 -3.76 8.01
N THR A 64 2.23 -3.20 8.69
CA THR A 64 1.95 -3.51 10.08
C THR A 64 1.03 -4.70 10.24
N LYS A 65 0.05 -4.86 9.35
CA LYS A 65 -0.84 -6.02 9.29
C LYS A 65 -1.51 -6.12 7.93
N VAL A 66 -1.97 -7.30 7.60
CA VAL A 66 -2.77 -7.57 6.40
C VAL A 66 -3.96 -8.42 6.83
N VAL A 67 -5.17 -7.94 6.50
CA VAL A 67 -6.42 -8.57 6.95
C VAL A 67 -7.24 -9.02 5.75
N ALA A 68 -7.53 -10.31 5.68
CA ALA A 68 -8.41 -10.89 4.68
C ALA A 68 -9.89 -10.73 5.07
N SER A 69 -10.76 -10.53 4.09
CA SER A 69 -12.22 -10.39 4.29
C SER A 69 -12.91 -11.71 4.67
N CYS A 70 -12.24 -12.85 4.53
CA CYS A 70 -12.80 -14.17 4.82
C CYS A 70 -11.71 -15.12 5.32
N GLY A 71 -12.09 -16.09 6.15
CA GLY A 71 -11.20 -17.17 6.61
C GLY A 71 -10.71 -18.11 5.51
N CYS A 72 -11.29 -18.01 4.31
CA CYS A 72 -10.87 -18.75 3.11
C CYS A 72 -9.61 -18.20 2.45
N THR A 73 -9.18 -17.04 2.88
CA THR A 73 -8.06 -16.28 2.31
C THR A 73 -7.00 -16.06 3.39
N SER A 74 -5.78 -16.46 3.10
CA SER A 74 -4.64 -16.34 4.03
C SER A 74 -3.59 -15.40 3.46
N PRO A 75 -3.36 -14.25 4.08
CA PRO A 75 -2.31 -13.35 3.64
C PRO A 75 -0.98 -13.64 4.34
N ASP A 76 0.11 -13.41 3.62
CA ASP A 76 1.46 -13.32 4.15
C ASP A 76 2.17 -12.15 3.48
N TRP A 77 3.14 -11.54 4.11
CA TRP A 77 3.76 -10.31 3.60
C TRP A 77 5.19 -10.13 4.10
N THR A 78 5.92 -9.25 3.43
CA THR A 78 7.25 -8.84 3.85
C THR A 78 7.18 -8.16 5.22
N LYS A 79 7.84 -8.73 6.22
CA LYS A 79 7.83 -8.25 7.62
C LYS A 79 8.90 -7.18 7.87
N GLU A 80 9.98 -7.23 7.14
CA GLU A 80 11.08 -6.28 7.26
C GLU A 80 10.69 -4.91 6.70
N PRO A 81 11.24 -3.82 7.24
CA PRO A 81 11.07 -2.50 6.66
C PRO A 81 11.57 -2.47 5.20
N ILE A 82 10.76 -1.87 4.32
CA ILE A 82 11.08 -1.70 2.90
C ILE A 82 11.68 -0.31 2.72
N ALA A 83 12.97 -0.25 2.40
CA ALA A 83 13.66 1.02 2.18
C ALA A 83 13.08 1.79 0.99
N SER A 84 13.26 3.12 0.99
CA SER A 84 12.84 3.98 -0.12
C SER A 84 13.31 3.43 -1.47
N GLY A 85 12.40 3.33 -2.44
CA GLY A 85 12.64 2.80 -3.78
C GLY A 85 12.78 1.28 -3.88
N LYS A 86 12.67 0.57 -2.77
CA LYS A 86 12.75 -0.90 -2.74
C LYS A 86 11.36 -1.53 -2.80
N THR A 87 11.35 -2.83 -3.05
CA THR A 87 10.13 -3.63 -3.23
C THR A 87 9.92 -4.63 -2.11
N GLY A 88 8.66 -4.98 -1.89
CA GLY A 88 8.23 -6.04 -1.00
C GLY A 88 7.10 -6.83 -1.64
N GLU A 89 6.54 -7.76 -0.91
CA GLU A 89 5.51 -8.68 -1.42
C GLU A 89 4.36 -8.83 -0.43
N ILE A 90 3.15 -8.92 -0.99
CA ILE A 90 1.94 -9.36 -0.28
C ILE A 90 1.46 -10.63 -0.98
N LYS A 91 1.57 -11.75 -0.30
CA LYS A 91 1.17 -13.06 -0.82
C LYS A 91 -0.22 -13.40 -0.31
N VAL A 92 -1.12 -13.73 -1.21
CA VAL A 92 -2.52 -14.04 -0.88
C VAL A 92 -2.85 -15.43 -1.37
N THR A 93 -3.27 -16.30 -0.45
CA THR A 93 -3.65 -17.69 -0.72
C THR A 93 -5.14 -17.87 -0.50
N PHE A 94 -5.83 -18.42 -1.48
CA PHE A 94 -7.26 -18.70 -1.45
C PHE A 94 -7.49 -20.22 -1.47
N ASN A 95 -8.32 -20.70 -0.55
CA ASN A 95 -8.74 -22.11 -0.52
C ASN A 95 -10.10 -22.27 -1.19
N PRO A 96 -10.17 -22.94 -2.37
CA PRO A 96 -11.42 -23.12 -3.11
C PRO A 96 -12.29 -24.25 -2.60
N GLU A 97 -11.84 -25.04 -1.65
CA GLU A 97 -12.56 -26.22 -1.14
C GLU A 97 -13.93 -25.84 -0.57
N ASN A 98 -14.98 -26.54 -1.01
CA ASN A 98 -16.37 -26.32 -0.62
C ASN A 98 -16.91 -24.91 -0.91
N ARG A 99 -16.36 -24.24 -1.93
CA ARG A 99 -16.72 -22.86 -2.30
C ARG A 99 -17.02 -22.72 -3.79
N PRO A 100 -17.99 -23.49 -4.34
CA PRO A 100 -18.27 -23.42 -5.78
C PRO A 100 -18.83 -22.08 -6.20
N GLY A 101 -18.56 -21.69 -7.43
CA GLY A 101 -19.07 -20.48 -8.05
C GLY A 101 -18.09 -19.31 -8.06
N PRO A 102 -18.53 -18.15 -8.56
CA PRO A 102 -17.69 -16.96 -8.62
C PRO A 102 -17.40 -16.43 -7.22
N PHE A 103 -16.19 -15.89 -7.04
CA PHE A 103 -15.78 -15.26 -5.79
C PHE A 103 -15.06 -13.95 -6.03
N THR A 104 -15.17 -13.05 -5.09
CA THR A 104 -14.40 -11.82 -4.97
C THR A 104 -14.06 -11.62 -3.50
N LYS A 105 -12.77 -11.61 -3.19
CA LYS A 105 -12.27 -11.46 -1.83
C LYS A 105 -11.32 -10.28 -1.77
N THR A 106 -11.38 -9.53 -0.69
CA THR A 106 -10.51 -8.37 -0.47
C THR A 106 -9.51 -8.64 0.64
N VAL A 107 -8.37 -8.00 0.53
CA VAL A 107 -7.30 -8.03 1.52
C VAL A 107 -6.90 -6.59 1.81
N SER A 108 -7.03 -6.18 3.06
CA SER A 108 -6.66 -4.83 3.50
C SER A 108 -5.24 -4.83 4.05
N VAL A 109 -4.37 -4.04 3.43
CA VAL A 109 -2.97 -3.87 3.80
C VAL A 109 -2.84 -2.59 4.62
N TYR A 110 -2.38 -2.70 5.86
CA TYR A 110 -2.12 -1.57 6.75
C TYR A 110 -0.63 -1.32 6.86
N SER A 111 -0.24 -0.07 6.79
CA SER A 111 1.17 0.33 6.84
C SER A 111 1.33 1.71 7.47
N ASN A 112 2.59 2.10 7.69
CA ASN A 112 2.95 3.47 8.05
C ASN A 112 2.98 4.43 6.84
N GLY A 113 2.53 3.98 5.67
CA GLY A 113 2.49 4.79 4.46
C GLY A 113 1.44 5.90 4.54
N LYS A 114 1.56 6.86 3.63
CA LYS A 114 0.72 8.07 3.56
C LYS A 114 -0.78 7.79 3.58
N THR A 115 -1.23 6.72 2.93
CA THR A 115 -2.65 6.35 2.88
C THR A 115 -3.11 5.53 4.08
N GLY A 116 -2.19 4.98 4.88
CA GLY A 116 -2.50 4.14 6.04
C GLY A 116 -3.02 2.75 5.69
N SER A 117 -3.92 2.62 4.75
CA SER A 117 -4.46 1.35 4.30
C SER A 117 -4.61 1.29 2.78
N TYR A 118 -4.52 0.07 2.25
CA TYR A 118 -4.61 -0.22 0.83
C TYR A 118 -5.38 -1.53 0.61
N VAL A 119 -6.29 -1.58 -0.36
CA VAL A 119 -7.12 -2.76 -0.60
C VAL A 119 -6.66 -3.48 -1.87
N LEU A 120 -6.34 -4.77 -1.71
CA LEU A 120 -6.08 -5.69 -2.81
C LEU A 120 -7.27 -6.62 -2.99
N THR A 121 -7.52 -7.04 -4.21
CA THR A 121 -8.66 -7.90 -4.55
C THR A 121 -8.20 -9.12 -5.31
N ILE A 122 -8.71 -10.28 -4.92
CA ILE A 122 -8.62 -11.52 -5.70
C ILE A 122 -10.03 -11.94 -6.12
N LYS A 123 -10.15 -12.49 -7.29
CA LYS A 123 -11.41 -13.00 -7.84
C LYS A 123 -11.18 -14.22 -8.73
N GLY A 124 -12.24 -14.89 -9.05
CA GLY A 124 -12.22 -16.05 -9.92
C GLY A 124 -13.55 -16.80 -9.88
N ASN A 125 -13.54 -17.99 -10.41
CA ASN A 125 -14.69 -18.88 -10.42
C ASN A 125 -14.27 -20.30 -10.06
N VAL A 126 -14.85 -20.85 -9.01
CA VAL A 126 -14.57 -22.22 -8.56
C VAL A 126 -15.51 -23.18 -9.26
N THR A 127 -14.93 -24.11 -10.01
CA THR A 127 -15.66 -25.14 -10.75
C THR A 127 -15.69 -26.44 -9.98
N THR A 128 -16.78 -27.17 -10.12
CA THR A 128 -17.01 -28.50 -9.49
C THR A 128 -17.27 -29.52 -10.58
N ASN A 129 -16.25 -30.01 -11.23
CA ASN A 129 -16.36 -31.05 -12.25
C ASN A 129 -16.02 -32.43 -11.69
#